data_c7f0fa9c80aa0190e4a81e5a1924af2a
#
_entry.id   c7f0fa9c80aa0190e4a81e5a1924af2a
#
_cell.length_a   1.000
_cell.length_b   1.000
_cell.length_c   1.000
_cell.angle_alpha   90.00
_cell.angle_beta   90.00
_cell.angle_gamma   90.00
#
_symmetry.space_group_name_H-M   'P 1'
#
loop_
_entity.id
_entity.type
_entity.pdbx_description
1 polymer ?
#
loop_
_entity_poly.entity_id
_entity_poly.type
_entity_poly.pdbx_seq_one_letter_code
_entity_poly.pdbx_strand_id
1 'polypeptide(L)'
;MKNKVYWVICICPLWLFLSNCVDKFNAHLPESSIGLLIVEGSIISDSAVVFSLSRSFSLDVEGVPPDFNKVDAEVCVTGEDGSSFRGVALGNGKYRVAVGTLHRDVRYSLKIVYEGDTYISEPQYPIGTESIDDVTYEQQGEYGDVSIRFSMQSKDAACYFWNYEEDWEVRAVYNPMCAYDPDTDKVVDYDARPYSRGWCHSESSEIIIGNMEINKDNRVKDKCLYCLLYTSPSPRDPKTSR
;
A
#
# COMPACT_ATOMS: atom_id res chain seq x y z
N MET A 1 -25.23 -13.48 -58.63
CA MET A 1 -25.69 -14.19 -57.41
C MET A 1 -24.56 -14.95 -56.68
N LYS A 2 -23.48 -15.34 -57.32
CA LYS A 2 -22.37 -16.12 -56.69
C LYS A 2 -21.59 -15.34 -55.58
N ASN A 3 -21.38 -14.03 -55.73
CA ASN A 3 -20.59 -13.27 -54.78
C ASN A 3 -21.27 -13.02 -53.39
N LYS A 4 -22.59 -13.03 -53.33
CA LYS A 4 -23.32 -12.86 -52.06
C LYS A 4 -23.23 -14.10 -51.15
N VAL A 5 -23.09 -15.28 -51.74
CA VAL A 5 -22.97 -16.55 -51.01
C VAL A 5 -21.61 -16.66 -50.31
N TYR A 6 -20.52 -16.19 -50.95
CA TYR A 6 -19.18 -16.19 -50.34
C TYR A 6 -19.09 -15.25 -49.13
N TRP A 7 -19.78 -14.12 -49.18
CA TRP A 7 -19.83 -13.19 -48.04
C TRP A 7 -20.52 -13.79 -46.81
N VAL A 8 -21.60 -14.52 -47.01
CA VAL A 8 -22.32 -15.21 -45.92
C VAL A 8 -21.49 -16.35 -45.35
N ILE A 9 -20.75 -17.08 -46.16
CA ILE A 9 -19.88 -18.19 -45.73
C ILE A 9 -18.66 -17.68 -44.94
N CYS A 10 -18.14 -16.47 -45.23
CA CYS A 10 -17.03 -15.89 -44.49
C CYS A 10 -17.46 -15.22 -43.17
N ILE A 11 -18.69 -14.69 -43.07
CA ILE A 11 -19.18 -14.01 -41.86
C ILE A 11 -19.65 -15.02 -40.79
N CYS A 12 -20.19 -16.18 -41.22
CA CYS A 12 -20.68 -17.18 -40.29
C CYS A 12 -19.60 -17.77 -39.34
N PRO A 13 -18.38 -18.15 -39.82
CA PRO A 13 -17.33 -18.61 -38.91
C PRO A 13 -16.76 -17.49 -38.04
N LEU A 14 -16.78 -16.23 -38.48
CA LEU A 14 -16.31 -15.09 -37.66
C LEU A 14 -17.20 -14.86 -36.43
N TRP A 15 -18.50 -15.13 -36.52
CA TRP A 15 -19.44 -15.05 -35.40
C TRP A 15 -19.22 -16.16 -34.35
N LEU A 16 -18.71 -17.31 -34.75
CA LEU A 16 -18.39 -18.43 -33.84
C LEU A 16 -17.14 -18.16 -33.00
N PHE A 17 -16.23 -17.30 -33.46
CA PHE A 17 -15.04 -16.89 -32.65
C PHE A 17 -15.32 -15.76 -31.66
N LEU A 18 -16.49 -15.13 -31.72
CA LEU A 18 -16.88 -14.06 -30.80
C LEU A 18 -17.69 -14.55 -29.58
N SER A 19 -18.05 -15.86 -29.54
CA SER A 19 -18.64 -16.44 -28.33
C SER A 19 -17.54 -16.70 -27.29
N ASN A 20 -17.12 -15.64 -26.61
CA ASN A 20 -16.35 -15.74 -25.39
C ASN A 20 -17.30 -16.27 -24.29
N CYS A 21 -17.26 -17.58 -24.06
CA CYS A 21 -17.91 -18.14 -22.88
C CYS A 21 -17.17 -17.64 -21.65
N VAL A 22 -17.70 -16.65 -20.97
CA VAL A 22 -17.29 -16.31 -19.60
C VAL A 22 -17.99 -17.34 -18.71
N ASP A 23 -17.29 -18.42 -18.41
CA ASP A 23 -17.76 -19.36 -17.40
C ASP A 23 -17.70 -18.68 -16.03
N LYS A 24 -18.83 -18.66 -15.33
CA LYS A 24 -18.89 -18.15 -13.97
C LYS A 24 -18.09 -19.11 -13.09
N PHE A 25 -16.93 -18.64 -12.63
CA PHE A 25 -16.11 -19.42 -11.71
C PHE A 25 -16.82 -19.49 -10.35
N ASN A 26 -17.35 -20.65 -10.02
CA ASN A 26 -17.91 -20.95 -8.69
C ASN A 26 -16.78 -21.58 -7.87
N ALA A 27 -16.15 -20.79 -7.01
CA ALA A 27 -15.21 -21.31 -6.04
C ALA A 27 -15.97 -22.08 -4.95
N HIS A 28 -15.86 -23.41 -4.95
CA HIS A 28 -16.31 -24.21 -3.81
C HIS A 28 -15.27 -24.12 -2.70
N LEU A 29 -15.47 -23.19 -1.78
CA LEU A 29 -14.70 -23.12 -0.56
C LEU A 29 -15.29 -24.11 0.46
N PRO A 30 -14.46 -24.88 1.20
CA PRO A 30 -14.96 -25.68 2.31
C PRO A 30 -15.69 -24.80 3.31
N GLU A 31 -16.82 -25.24 3.85
CA GLU A 31 -17.55 -24.50 4.88
C GLU A 31 -16.69 -24.16 6.11
N SER A 32 -15.67 -24.98 6.38
CA SER A 32 -14.67 -24.76 7.42
C SER A 32 -13.78 -23.51 7.22
N SER A 33 -13.80 -22.89 6.05
CA SER A 33 -13.04 -21.67 5.77
C SER A 33 -13.81 -20.36 6.05
N ILE A 34 -15.08 -20.47 6.44
CA ILE A 34 -15.93 -19.33 6.78
C ILE A 34 -15.81 -19.04 8.28
N GLY A 35 -15.65 -17.75 8.63
CA GLY A 35 -15.52 -17.31 10.03
C GLY A 35 -14.12 -17.46 10.62
N LEU A 36 -13.11 -17.83 9.83
CA LEU A 36 -11.73 -17.89 10.29
C LEU A 36 -11.25 -16.50 10.71
N LEU A 37 -10.50 -16.44 11.81
CA LEU A 37 -9.85 -15.22 12.25
C LEU A 37 -8.72 -14.85 11.28
N ILE A 38 -8.82 -13.67 10.70
CA ILE A 38 -7.79 -13.06 9.84
C ILE A 38 -7.06 -12.03 10.69
N VAL A 39 -5.73 -12.08 10.66
CA VAL A 39 -4.86 -11.20 11.44
C VAL A 39 -3.86 -10.53 10.50
N GLU A 40 -3.85 -9.21 10.52
CA GLU A 40 -2.93 -8.39 9.73
C GLU A 40 -2.16 -7.44 10.65
N GLY A 41 -0.85 -7.35 10.47
CA GLY A 41 0.01 -6.46 11.24
C GLY A 41 1.45 -6.93 11.29
N SER A 42 2.32 -6.08 11.79
CA SER A 42 3.74 -6.36 11.96
C SER A 42 4.18 -5.97 13.36
N ILE A 43 5.14 -6.68 13.94
CA ILE A 43 5.76 -6.32 15.22
C ILE A 43 7.01 -5.50 14.89
N ILE A 44 7.01 -4.23 15.31
CA ILE A 44 8.11 -3.28 15.03
C ILE A 44 8.62 -2.76 16.37
N SER A 45 9.93 -2.87 16.59
CA SER A 45 10.61 -2.35 17.79
C SER A 45 10.41 -0.85 17.92
N ASP A 46 10.27 -0.38 19.15
CA ASP A 46 10.16 1.03 19.53
C ASP A 46 9.04 1.78 18.79
N SER A 47 7.95 1.08 18.48
CA SER A 47 6.85 1.62 17.71
C SER A 47 5.47 1.26 18.29
N ALA A 48 4.47 2.07 17.95
CA ALA A 48 3.08 1.75 18.21
C ALA A 48 2.47 1.15 16.94
N VAL A 49 2.35 -0.16 16.91
CA VAL A 49 1.82 -0.92 15.77
C VAL A 49 0.32 -1.15 15.91
N VAL A 50 -0.38 -1.26 14.77
CA VAL A 50 -1.81 -1.56 14.76
C VAL A 50 -2.01 -2.93 14.11
N PHE A 51 -2.64 -3.84 14.85
CA PHE A 51 -3.12 -5.10 14.31
C PHE A 51 -4.58 -4.95 13.93
N SER A 52 -4.92 -5.45 12.74
CA SER A 52 -6.30 -5.52 12.25
C SER A 52 -6.78 -6.95 12.28
N LEU A 53 -7.88 -7.19 12.98
CA LEU A 53 -8.52 -8.48 13.07
C LEU A 53 -9.86 -8.43 12.35
N SER A 54 -10.12 -9.45 11.54
CA SER A 54 -11.38 -9.62 10.83
C SER A 54 -11.74 -11.10 10.73
N ARG A 55 -12.92 -11.40 10.18
CA ARG A 55 -13.36 -12.77 9.92
C ARG A 55 -13.51 -13.01 8.44
N SER A 56 -13.12 -14.19 8.00
CA SER A 56 -13.39 -14.62 6.62
C SER A 56 -14.90 -14.79 6.41
N PHE A 57 -15.38 -14.49 5.21
CA PHE A 57 -16.77 -14.68 4.81
C PHE A 57 -16.84 -15.30 3.42
N SER A 58 -18.02 -15.86 3.07
CA SER A 58 -18.22 -16.47 1.77
C SER A 58 -18.24 -15.42 0.67
N LEU A 59 -17.69 -15.74 -0.50
CA LEU A 59 -17.77 -14.92 -1.71
C LEU A 59 -19.18 -14.86 -2.31
N ASP A 60 -20.10 -15.75 -1.88
CA ASP A 60 -21.49 -15.77 -2.33
C ASP A 60 -22.33 -14.66 -1.66
N VAL A 61 -21.80 -14.00 -0.64
CA VAL A 61 -22.45 -12.88 0.03
C VAL A 61 -22.25 -11.62 -0.82
N GLU A 62 -23.35 -10.99 -1.21
CA GLU A 62 -23.32 -9.76 -1.98
C GLU A 62 -22.83 -8.61 -1.09
N GLY A 63 -21.61 -8.12 -1.34
CA GLY A 63 -20.95 -7.08 -0.56
C GLY A 63 -20.18 -7.60 0.66
N VAL A 64 -19.58 -6.67 1.39
CA VAL A 64 -18.82 -6.97 2.63
C VAL A 64 -19.78 -6.99 3.81
N PRO A 65 -19.87 -8.08 4.60
CA PRO A 65 -20.72 -8.12 5.77
C PRO A 65 -20.36 -7.02 6.77
N PRO A 66 -21.34 -6.31 7.36
CA PRO A 66 -21.08 -5.17 8.25
C PRO A 66 -20.33 -5.56 9.53
N ASP A 67 -20.34 -6.84 9.87
CA ASP A 67 -19.74 -7.38 11.11
C ASP A 67 -18.41 -8.12 10.88
N PHE A 68 -17.87 -8.13 9.66
CA PHE A 68 -16.67 -8.90 9.36
C PHE A 68 -15.45 -8.46 10.19
N ASN A 69 -15.41 -7.20 10.61
CA ASN A 69 -14.35 -6.60 11.43
C ASN A 69 -14.76 -6.34 12.90
N LYS A 70 -15.93 -6.82 13.32
CA LYS A 70 -16.34 -6.76 14.73
C LYS A 70 -15.76 -7.95 15.49
N VAL A 71 -14.44 -7.92 15.69
CA VAL A 71 -13.70 -8.92 16.47
C VAL A 71 -13.33 -8.30 17.80
N ASP A 72 -13.85 -8.85 18.90
CA ASP A 72 -13.48 -8.46 20.26
C ASP A 72 -12.52 -9.52 20.82
N ALA A 73 -11.26 -9.15 21.00
CA ALA A 73 -10.18 -10.04 21.35
C ALA A 73 -9.20 -9.39 22.33
N GLU A 74 -8.43 -10.19 23.04
CA GLU A 74 -7.23 -9.71 23.71
C GLU A 74 -6.03 -9.93 22.80
N VAL A 75 -5.30 -8.85 22.50
CA VAL A 75 -4.09 -8.90 21.65
C VAL A 75 -2.89 -8.55 22.49
N CYS A 76 -1.83 -9.35 22.39
CA CYS A 76 -0.62 -9.14 23.17
C CYS A 76 0.60 -9.63 22.38
N VAL A 77 1.69 -8.87 22.38
CA VAL A 77 3.00 -9.33 21.92
C VAL A 77 3.77 -9.84 23.15
N THR A 78 4.30 -11.05 23.09
CA THR A 78 5.01 -11.68 24.20
C THR A 78 6.39 -12.13 23.77
N GLY A 79 7.40 -11.87 24.58
CA GLY A 79 8.76 -12.35 24.40
C GLY A 79 9.04 -13.59 25.26
N GLU A 80 9.98 -14.43 24.82
CA GLU A 80 10.45 -15.61 25.59
C GLU A 80 11.20 -15.21 26.87
N ASP A 81 11.64 -13.96 26.97
CA ASP A 81 12.22 -13.36 28.17
C ASP A 81 11.19 -12.95 29.23
N GLY A 82 9.89 -13.16 28.93
CA GLY A 82 8.79 -12.75 29.79
C GLY A 82 8.28 -11.33 29.55
N SER A 83 8.85 -10.61 28.59
CA SER A 83 8.33 -9.30 28.17
C SER A 83 6.94 -9.43 27.57
N SER A 84 6.08 -8.42 27.78
CA SER A 84 4.69 -8.48 27.35
C SER A 84 4.17 -7.07 27.02
N PHE A 85 3.64 -6.91 25.82
CA PHE A 85 3.08 -5.64 25.32
C PHE A 85 1.60 -5.86 24.99
N ARG A 86 0.72 -5.32 25.85
CA ARG A 86 -0.73 -5.50 25.69
C ARG A 86 -1.32 -4.49 24.72
N GLY A 87 -2.22 -4.97 23.86
CA GLY A 87 -2.96 -4.15 22.89
C GLY A 87 -4.12 -3.41 23.54
N VAL A 88 -4.40 -2.23 22.99
CA VAL A 88 -5.56 -1.42 23.32
C VAL A 88 -6.50 -1.41 22.12
N ALA A 89 -7.77 -1.78 22.33
CA ALA A 89 -8.77 -1.78 21.29
C ALA A 89 -9.07 -0.35 20.80
N LEU A 90 -9.05 -0.15 19.49
CA LEU A 90 -9.43 1.10 18.81
C LEU A 90 -10.84 1.02 18.20
N GLY A 91 -11.47 -0.13 18.26
CA GLY A 91 -12.74 -0.44 17.57
C GLY A 91 -12.52 -1.03 16.18
N ASN A 92 -13.59 -1.57 15.61
CA ASN A 92 -13.60 -2.19 14.28
C ASN A 92 -12.48 -3.23 14.07
N GLY A 93 -12.22 -4.06 15.08
CA GLY A 93 -11.18 -5.09 15.01
C GLY A 93 -9.74 -4.57 15.04
N LYS A 94 -9.52 -3.28 15.30
CA LYS A 94 -8.19 -2.68 15.36
C LYS A 94 -7.67 -2.60 16.79
N TYR A 95 -6.42 -3.01 16.96
CA TYR A 95 -5.73 -3.05 18.25
C TYR A 95 -4.36 -2.38 18.14
N ARG A 96 -4.14 -1.34 18.93
CA ARG A 96 -2.84 -0.67 19.02
C ARG A 96 -2.01 -1.34 20.10
N VAL A 97 -0.83 -1.81 19.74
CA VAL A 97 0.18 -2.35 20.65
C VAL A 97 1.38 -1.41 20.66
N ALA A 98 1.66 -0.82 21.82
CA ALA A 98 2.89 -0.04 22.00
C ALA A 98 4.03 -1.04 22.31
N VAL A 99 4.81 -1.34 21.28
CA VAL A 99 5.94 -2.26 21.38
C VAL A 99 7.15 -1.46 21.82
N GLY A 100 7.76 -1.86 22.96
CA GLY A 100 9.02 -1.27 23.40
C GLY A 100 10.22 -1.79 22.62
N THR A 101 11.41 -1.54 23.13
CA THR A 101 12.65 -2.03 22.54
C THR A 101 12.69 -3.56 22.60
N LEU A 102 12.81 -4.18 21.43
CA LEU A 102 12.94 -5.62 21.27
C LEU A 102 14.42 -6.03 21.27
N HIS A 103 14.72 -7.06 22.04
CA HIS A 103 16.09 -7.62 22.12
C HIS A 103 16.32 -8.60 20.95
N ARG A 104 17.42 -8.45 20.23
CA ARG A 104 17.74 -9.29 19.05
C ARG A 104 17.87 -10.79 19.35
N ASP A 105 18.22 -11.14 20.58
CA ASP A 105 18.44 -12.52 21.03
C ASP A 105 17.18 -13.15 21.64
N VAL A 106 16.05 -12.43 21.64
CA VAL A 106 14.77 -12.88 22.20
C VAL A 106 13.77 -13.08 21.08
N ARG A 107 13.08 -14.20 21.09
CA ARG A 107 11.99 -14.44 20.14
C ARG A 107 10.68 -13.88 20.68
N TYR A 108 9.90 -13.29 19.77
CA TYR A 108 8.61 -12.68 20.07
C TYR A 108 7.50 -13.35 19.28
N SER A 109 6.33 -13.46 19.91
CA SER A 109 5.11 -14.02 19.33
C SER A 109 3.95 -13.06 19.52
N LEU A 110 3.04 -13.04 18.57
CA LEU A 110 1.73 -12.44 18.72
C LEU A 110 0.79 -13.45 19.36
N LYS A 111 0.18 -13.09 20.50
CA LYS A 111 -0.85 -13.87 21.18
C LYS A 111 -2.18 -13.15 21.07
N ILE A 112 -3.21 -13.89 20.63
CA ILE A 112 -4.57 -13.40 20.51
C ILE A 112 -5.48 -14.38 21.26
N VAL A 113 -6.34 -13.84 22.12
CA VAL A 113 -7.42 -14.62 22.75
C VAL A 113 -8.75 -14.12 22.18
N TYR A 114 -9.45 -14.99 21.47
CA TYR A 114 -10.70 -14.69 20.80
C TYR A 114 -11.71 -15.83 20.98
N GLU A 115 -12.92 -15.52 21.44
CA GLU A 115 -14.03 -16.47 21.70
C GLU A 115 -13.62 -17.67 22.59
N GLY A 116 -12.65 -17.47 23.48
CA GLY A 116 -12.15 -18.50 24.40
C GLY A 116 -10.99 -19.31 23.85
N ASP A 117 -10.68 -19.19 22.58
CA ASP A 117 -9.53 -19.83 21.95
C ASP A 117 -8.30 -18.93 22.02
N THR A 118 -7.13 -19.55 22.10
CA THR A 118 -5.85 -18.84 22.10
C THR A 118 -5.07 -19.15 20.84
N TYR A 119 -4.74 -18.10 20.09
CA TYR A 119 -3.92 -18.16 18.89
C TYR A 119 -2.55 -17.57 19.20
N ILE A 120 -1.48 -18.25 18.81
CA ILE A 120 -0.10 -17.83 19.04
C ILE A 120 0.65 -17.98 17.73
N SER A 121 1.30 -16.91 17.27
CA SER A 121 2.18 -16.97 16.10
C SER A 121 3.45 -17.76 16.41
N GLU A 122 4.11 -18.27 15.37
CA GLU A 122 5.46 -18.79 15.56
C GLU A 122 6.38 -17.70 16.13
N PRO A 123 7.25 -18.05 17.10
CA PRO A 123 8.17 -17.10 17.69
C PRO A 123 9.28 -16.75 16.69
N GLN A 124 9.49 -15.45 16.49
CA GLN A 124 10.48 -14.91 15.56
C GLN A 124 11.47 -13.98 16.26
N TYR A 125 12.72 -14.01 15.83
CA TYR A 125 13.71 -13.00 16.24
C TYR A 125 13.43 -11.67 15.55
N PRO A 126 13.61 -10.54 16.24
CA PRO A 126 13.54 -9.24 15.60
C PRO A 126 14.64 -9.12 14.52
N ILE A 127 14.23 -8.75 13.33
CA ILE A 127 15.17 -8.43 12.27
C ILE A 127 15.59 -6.98 12.47
N GLY A 128 16.89 -6.74 12.58
CA GLY A 128 17.42 -5.39 12.69
C GLY A 128 17.23 -4.62 11.39
N THR A 129 16.74 -3.39 11.50
CA THR A 129 16.77 -2.47 10.38
C THR A 129 18.21 -2.00 10.21
N GLU A 130 18.81 -2.30 9.08
CA GLU A 130 20.13 -1.77 8.73
C GLU A 130 19.99 -0.29 8.33
N SER A 131 21.01 0.50 8.63
CA SER A 131 20.99 1.90 8.22
C SER A 131 21.21 2.01 6.71
N ILE A 132 20.53 2.98 6.10
CA ILE A 132 20.84 3.38 4.72
C ILE A 132 22.16 4.14 4.78
N ASP A 133 23.16 3.71 4.00
CA ASP A 133 24.49 4.34 3.98
C ASP A 133 24.44 5.64 3.18
N ASP A 134 23.75 5.65 2.05
CA ASP A 134 23.69 6.79 1.15
C ASP A 134 22.37 6.81 0.36
N VAL A 135 21.84 8.01 0.16
CA VAL A 135 20.69 8.28 -0.72
C VAL A 135 21.13 9.31 -1.75
N THR A 136 21.04 8.95 -3.00
CA THR A 136 21.39 9.80 -4.14
C THR A 136 20.21 10.00 -5.06
N TYR A 137 20.30 10.99 -5.94
CA TYR A 137 19.36 11.16 -7.04
C TYR A 137 20.12 11.34 -8.36
N GLU A 138 19.50 10.89 -9.42
CA GLU A 138 19.96 11.08 -10.79
C GLU A 138 18.85 11.69 -11.61
N GLN A 139 19.12 12.83 -12.27
CA GLN A 139 18.19 13.50 -13.15
C GLN A 139 18.62 13.36 -14.61
N GLN A 140 17.71 12.95 -15.47
CA GLN A 140 17.95 12.83 -16.90
C GLN A 140 17.78 14.18 -17.60
N GLY A 141 18.85 14.99 -17.61
CA GLY A 141 18.82 16.33 -18.18
C GLY A 141 18.07 17.35 -17.32
N GLU A 142 17.84 18.54 -17.85
CA GLU A 142 17.26 19.67 -17.09
C GLU A 142 15.78 19.48 -16.71
N TYR A 143 15.04 18.72 -17.52
CA TYR A 143 13.59 18.50 -17.37
C TYR A 143 13.23 17.01 -17.48
N GLY A 144 14.18 16.14 -17.24
CA GLY A 144 13.97 14.69 -17.32
C GLY A 144 13.58 14.06 -16.00
N ASP A 145 13.32 12.77 -16.08
CA ASP A 145 12.93 11.96 -14.93
C ASP A 145 14.00 11.98 -13.84
N VAL A 146 13.57 11.97 -12.60
CA VAL A 146 14.44 11.93 -11.43
C VAL A 146 14.34 10.56 -10.78
N SER A 147 15.45 9.82 -10.76
CA SER A 147 15.55 8.54 -10.06
C SER A 147 16.17 8.75 -8.68
N ILE A 148 15.50 8.31 -7.63
CA ILE A 148 16.04 8.28 -6.28
C ILE A 148 16.65 6.91 -6.05
N ARG A 149 17.89 6.88 -5.60
CA ARG A 149 18.70 5.68 -5.42
C ARG A 149 19.24 5.61 -4.01
N PHE A 150 19.44 4.41 -3.52
CA PHE A 150 20.03 4.19 -2.21
C PHE A 150 21.09 3.09 -2.24
N SER A 151 21.98 3.16 -1.27
CA SER A 151 22.96 2.13 -0.97
C SER A 151 22.89 1.78 0.51
N MET A 152 23.01 0.49 0.83
CA MET A 152 23.04 0.02 2.21
C MET A 152 23.84 -1.26 2.32
N GLN A 153 24.36 -1.52 3.51
CA GLN A 153 24.97 -2.79 3.85
C GLN A 153 23.99 -3.62 4.69
N SER A 154 23.72 -4.84 4.25
CA SER A 154 22.87 -5.76 4.99
C SER A 154 23.64 -7.01 5.31
N LYS A 155 23.43 -7.55 6.51
CA LYS A 155 24.06 -8.79 6.95
C LYS A 155 23.16 -10.01 6.76
N ASP A 156 21.83 -9.83 6.92
CA ASP A 156 20.94 -10.96 7.09
C ASP A 156 19.61 -10.88 6.32
N ALA A 157 19.29 -9.78 5.64
CA ALA A 157 17.98 -9.63 5.01
C ALA A 157 18.00 -10.00 3.52
N ALA A 158 17.07 -10.88 3.13
CA ALA A 158 16.89 -11.32 1.75
C ALA A 158 15.95 -10.40 0.95
N CYS A 159 15.05 -9.71 1.62
CA CYS A 159 14.06 -8.82 1.03
C CYS A 159 13.89 -7.57 1.87
N TYR A 160 13.73 -6.44 1.21
CA TYR A 160 13.33 -5.18 1.83
C TYR A 160 12.05 -4.70 1.17
N PHE A 161 11.21 -4.09 1.95
CA PHE A 161 10.14 -3.26 1.45
C PHE A 161 10.32 -1.85 2.01
N TRP A 162 9.90 -0.87 1.25
CA TRP A 162 9.92 0.52 1.66
C TRP A 162 8.67 1.22 1.20
N ASN A 163 8.33 2.23 1.93
CA ASN A 163 7.39 3.26 1.56
C ASN A 163 8.13 4.58 1.49
N TYR A 164 7.51 5.57 0.89
CA TYR A 164 8.03 6.91 0.84
C TYR A 164 6.91 7.91 1.05
N GLU A 165 7.29 9.06 1.55
CA GLU A 165 6.45 10.24 1.63
C GLU A 165 7.07 11.29 0.73
N GLU A 166 6.26 12.05 0.03
CA GLU A 166 6.72 13.12 -0.84
C GLU A 166 5.96 14.41 -0.56
N ASP A 167 6.72 15.48 -0.47
CA ASP A 167 6.22 16.84 -0.36
C ASP A 167 6.71 17.64 -1.54
N TRP A 168 5.80 18.29 -2.27
CA TRP A 168 6.18 19.12 -3.41
C TRP A 168 5.50 20.46 -3.38
N GLU A 169 6.22 21.47 -3.87
CA GLU A 169 5.71 22.82 -4.04
C GLU A 169 4.99 22.93 -5.38
N VAL A 170 3.73 23.32 -5.33
CA VAL A 170 2.94 23.69 -6.52
C VAL A 170 2.98 25.20 -6.67
N ARG A 171 3.34 25.67 -7.87
CA ARG A 171 3.33 27.08 -8.21
C ARG A 171 2.31 27.37 -9.30
N ALA A 172 1.49 28.39 -9.07
CA ALA A 172 0.59 28.86 -10.10
C ALA A 172 1.39 29.44 -11.28
N VAL A 173 1.06 29.02 -12.50
CA VAL A 173 1.69 29.53 -13.73
C VAL A 173 1.35 31.01 -13.94
N TYR A 174 0.17 31.42 -13.52
CA TYR A 174 -0.31 32.80 -13.60
C TYR A 174 -0.71 33.25 -12.20
N ASN A 175 -0.34 34.50 -11.88
CA ASN A 175 -0.84 35.14 -10.66
C ASN A 175 -2.23 35.71 -11.00
N PRO A 176 -3.32 35.20 -10.45
CA PRO A 176 -4.63 35.82 -10.66
C PRO A 176 -4.64 37.20 -10.04
N MET A 177 -5.15 38.17 -10.79
CA MET A 177 -5.30 39.55 -10.33
C MET A 177 -6.70 39.83 -9.79
N CYS A 178 -7.61 38.85 -9.89
CA CYS A 178 -8.96 38.92 -9.37
C CYS A 178 -9.42 37.57 -8.80
N ALA A 179 -10.34 37.61 -7.87
CA ALA A 179 -11.04 36.48 -7.32
C ALA A 179 -12.55 36.72 -7.35
N TYR A 180 -13.31 35.61 -7.38
CA TYR A 180 -14.76 35.67 -7.18
C TYR A 180 -15.04 35.65 -5.69
N ASP A 181 -15.79 36.64 -5.23
CA ASP A 181 -16.31 36.74 -3.87
C ASP A 181 -17.73 36.17 -3.83
N PRO A 182 -17.97 35.02 -3.20
CA PRO A 182 -19.29 34.41 -3.15
C PRO A 182 -20.29 35.18 -2.28
N ASP A 183 -19.84 35.99 -1.34
CA ASP A 183 -20.72 36.72 -0.43
C ASP A 183 -21.33 37.95 -1.12
N THR A 184 -20.60 38.56 -2.03
CA THR A 184 -21.05 39.72 -2.76
C THR A 184 -21.45 39.44 -4.21
N ASP A 185 -21.28 38.20 -4.68
CA ASP A 185 -21.52 37.75 -6.07
C ASP A 185 -20.80 38.63 -7.09
N LYS A 186 -19.56 39.02 -6.78
CA LYS A 186 -18.74 39.91 -7.61
C LYS A 186 -17.33 39.40 -7.79
N VAL A 187 -16.73 39.79 -8.90
CA VAL A 187 -15.29 39.66 -9.10
C VAL A 187 -14.63 40.88 -8.46
N VAL A 188 -13.71 40.63 -7.54
CA VAL A 188 -12.97 41.67 -6.82
C VAL A 188 -11.49 41.60 -7.17
N ASP A 189 -10.81 42.72 -7.03
CA ASP A 189 -9.35 42.75 -7.16
C ASP A 189 -8.72 41.97 -6.04
N TYR A 190 -7.81 41.09 -6.41
CA TYR A 190 -7.21 40.14 -5.47
C TYR A 190 -5.71 40.00 -5.70
N ASP A 191 -4.93 40.25 -4.67
CA ASP A 191 -3.51 39.91 -4.67
C ASP A 191 -3.29 38.45 -4.31
N ALA A 192 -3.16 37.60 -5.33
CA ALA A 192 -2.98 36.20 -5.16
C ALA A 192 -1.52 35.77 -4.89
N ARG A 193 -0.57 36.73 -4.83
CA ARG A 193 0.85 36.40 -4.60
C ARG A 193 1.07 35.52 -3.38
N PRO A 194 0.39 35.74 -2.24
CA PRO A 194 0.51 34.83 -1.08
C PRO A 194 0.02 33.41 -1.35
N TYR A 195 -0.90 33.25 -2.32
CA TYR A 195 -1.54 31.98 -2.65
C TYR A 195 -1.04 31.37 -3.96
N SER A 196 -0.01 31.98 -4.57
CA SER A 196 0.59 31.47 -5.81
C SER A 196 1.46 30.24 -5.59
N ARG A 197 1.67 29.84 -4.36
CA ARG A 197 2.44 28.67 -3.94
C ARG A 197 1.62 27.85 -2.96
N GLY A 198 1.69 26.56 -3.11
CA GLY A 198 1.08 25.61 -2.20
C GLY A 198 1.98 24.39 -2.04
N TRP A 199 1.83 23.69 -0.93
CA TRP A 199 2.48 22.42 -0.70
C TRP A 199 1.45 21.31 -0.82
N CYS A 200 1.83 20.25 -1.51
CA CYS A 200 1.07 19.01 -1.57
C CYS A 200 1.89 17.93 -0.89
N HIS A 201 1.20 17.01 -0.25
CA HIS A 201 1.77 15.85 0.42
C HIS A 201 1.13 14.59 -0.12
N SER A 202 1.90 13.54 -0.32
CA SER A 202 1.43 12.21 -0.68
C SER A 202 2.26 11.15 0.00
N GLU A 203 1.59 10.10 0.44
CA GLU A 203 2.22 8.88 0.94
C GLU A 203 2.11 7.80 -0.12
N SER A 204 3.14 6.97 -0.26
CA SER A 204 3.09 5.83 -1.17
C SER A 204 1.99 4.87 -0.76
N SER A 205 1.06 4.58 -1.67
CA SER A 205 0.02 3.56 -1.50
C SER A 205 0.48 2.17 -1.93
N GLU A 206 1.65 2.07 -2.54
CA GLU A 206 2.19 0.83 -3.06
C GLU A 206 3.32 0.32 -2.16
N ILE A 207 3.29 -0.98 -1.87
CA ILE A 207 4.41 -1.67 -1.24
C ILE A 207 5.43 -1.97 -2.33
N ILE A 208 6.54 -1.21 -2.32
CA ILE A 208 7.62 -1.44 -3.26
C ILE A 208 8.54 -2.51 -2.68
N ILE A 209 8.52 -3.69 -3.29
CA ILE A 209 9.38 -4.82 -2.90
C ILE A 209 10.59 -4.83 -3.82
N GLY A 210 11.76 -4.62 -3.24
CA GLY A 210 13.02 -4.84 -3.92
C GLY A 210 13.49 -6.28 -3.71
N ASN A 211 13.57 -7.07 -4.79
CA ASN A 211 14.36 -8.29 -4.73
C ASN A 211 15.84 -7.87 -4.73
N MET A 212 16.51 -8.15 -3.64
CA MET A 212 17.91 -7.77 -3.47
C MET A 212 18.76 -8.96 -3.90
N GLU A 213 19.35 -8.88 -5.07
CA GLU A 213 20.52 -9.68 -5.33
C GLU A 213 21.63 -9.19 -4.39
N ILE A 214 21.76 -9.89 -3.28
CA ILE A 214 22.83 -9.64 -2.32
C ILE A 214 24.12 -10.00 -3.04
N ASN A 215 24.91 -8.99 -3.35
CA ASN A 215 26.27 -9.18 -3.83
C ASN A 215 27.07 -9.99 -2.79
N LYS A 216 28.15 -10.65 -3.21
CA LYS A 216 29.03 -11.44 -2.32
C LYS A 216 29.50 -10.71 -1.07
N ASP A 217 29.34 -9.38 -1.03
CA ASP A 217 29.74 -8.49 0.07
C ASP A 217 28.58 -8.08 0.96
N ASN A 218 27.39 -8.69 0.84
CA ASN A 218 26.16 -8.31 1.55
C ASN A 218 25.83 -6.81 1.43
N ARG A 219 26.10 -6.22 0.28
CA ARG A 219 25.89 -4.80 0.02
C ARG A 219 24.91 -4.61 -1.13
N VAL A 220 23.92 -3.75 -0.89
CA VAL A 220 23.09 -3.18 -1.93
C VAL A 220 23.73 -1.88 -2.37
N LYS A 221 24.01 -1.75 -3.64
CA LYS A 221 24.63 -0.56 -4.19
C LYS A 221 23.74 0.04 -5.27
N ASP A 222 23.49 1.33 -5.14
CA ASP A 222 22.87 2.16 -6.18
C ASP A 222 21.52 1.59 -6.69
N LYS A 223 20.70 1.11 -5.77
CA LYS A 223 19.39 0.56 -6.09
C LYS A 223 18.37 1.68 -6.28
N CYS A 224 17.67 1.69 -7.42
CA CYS A 224 16.59 2.62 -7.64
C CYS A 224 15.42 2.30 -6.68
N LEU A 225 15.04 3.29 -5.90
CA LEU A 225 13.94 3.23 -4.96
C LEU A 225 12.64 3.71 -5.63
N TYR A 226 12.72 4.84 -6.30
CA TYR A 226 11.58 5.49 -6.92
C TYR A 226 12.04 6.34 -8.12
N CYS A 227 11.19 6.45 -9.11
CA CYS A 227 11.41 7.30 -10.27
C CYS A 227 10.27 8.31 -10.40
N LEU A 228 10.58 9.58 -10.21
CA LEU A 228 9.69 10.69 -10.49
C LEU A 228 9.67 10.95 -11.99
N LEU A 229 8.56 10.62 -12.63
CA LEU A 229 8.38 10.86 -14.05
C LEU A 229 8.00 12.32 -14.28
N TYR A 230 8.82 13.04 -15.02
CA TYR A 230 8.52 14.45 -15.40
C TYR A 230 7.26 14.59 -16.28
N THR A 231 6.82 13.51 -16.89
CA THR A 231 5.57 13.41 -17.64
C THR A 231 4.33 13.30 -16.77
N SER A 232 4.41 13.73 -15.50
CA SER A 232 3.20 13.89 -14.68
C SER A 232 2.21 14.75 -15.48
N PRO A 233 0.98 14.26 -15.72
CA PRO A 233 0.04 14.93 -16.60
C PRO A 233 -0.20 16.34 -16.11
N SER A 234 0.02 17.27 -17.01
CA SER A 234 -0.42 18.64 -16.76
C SER A 234 -1.87 18.62 -16.30
N PRO A 235 -2.28 19.42 -15.32
CA PRO A 235 -3.69 19.56 -14.92
C PRO A 235 -4.64 19.88 -16.08
N ARG A 236 -4.12 20.13 -17.26
CA ARG A 236 -4.85 20.36 -18.50
C ARG A 236 -5.08 19.11 -19.35
N ASP A 237 -4.53 17.95 -18.99
CA ASP A 237 -4.80 16.72 -19.75
C ASP A 237 -6.00 15.99 -19.14
N PRO A 238 -7.21 16.08 -19.74
CA PRO A 238 -8.40 15.43 -19.20
C PRO A 238 -8.38 13.89 -19.33
N LYS A 239 -7.33 13.31 -19.89
CA LYS A 239 -7.23 11.86 -20.13
C LYS A 239 -6.57 11.10 -18.99
N THR A 240 -6.01 11.77 -18.01
CA THR A 240 -5.24 11.14 -16.92
C THR A 240 -5.87 11.22 -15.54
N SER A 241 -7.07 11.83 -15.42
CA SER A 241 -7.88 11.68 -14.20
C SER A 241 -8.70 10.39 -14.29
N ARG A 242 -8.10 9.25 -13.93
CA ARG A 242 -8.82 8.02 -13.61
C ARG A 242 -8.25 7.43 -12.35
#